data_66b26af60693a79875b353c7f8023279
#
_entry.id   66b26af60693a79875b353c7f8023279
#
_cell.length_a   1.000
_cell.length_b   1.000
_cell.length_c   1.000
_cell.angle_alpha   90.00
_cell.angle_beta   90.00
_cell.angle_gamma   90.00
#
_symmetry.space_group_name_H-M   'P 1'
#
loop_
_entity.id
_entity.type
_entity.pdbx_description
1 polymer ?
#
loop_
_entity_poly.entity_id
_entity_poly.type
_entity_poly.pdbx_seq_one_letter_code
_entity_poly.pdbx_strand_id
1 'polypeptide(L)'
;MRRNEPPKLKIIKTGSLCCEASEMASIFNQQIKFDLGIGGGSTATLIDAERRILVDTGFDYECLNTSDINKRNKRNIVRALRDWGITPEEIDTVFITHWHRDHFGNLDVFKKARYLASKGLVKRIGLDGFQGVSNEDKIAEGVKVVLTPGHTTDHASIIVDCIIGNVKARVAIAGDAVVSHSYFQSGQIWQYNADFYSIEAARESILRLISLSDIIIPGHGVPFFTFKPKWM
;
A
#
# COMPACT_ATOMS: atom_id res chain seq x y z
N MET A 1 11.88 11.02 22.65
CA MET A 1 12.28 9.74 22.04
C MET A 1 11.29 8.68 22.49
N ARG A 2 10.51 8.10 21.60
CA ARG A 2 9.63 6.96 21.85
C ARG A 2 10.55 5.75 22.02
N ARG A 3 10.59 5.16 23.22
CA ARG A 3 11.57 4.13 23.58
C ARG A 3 11.07 2.76 23.16
N ASN A 4 11.96 1.96 22.55
CA ASN A 4 11.99 0.47 22.46
C ASN A 4 10.67 -0.34 22.57
N GLU A 5 9.52 0.25 22.26
CA GLU A 5 8.28 -0.51 22.09
C GLU A 5 8.25 -1.08 20.68
N PRO A 6 7.76 -2.31 20.51
CA PRO A 6 7.56 -2.87 19.18
C PRO A 6 6.60 -1.98 18.37
N PRO A 7 6.76 -1.93 17.04
CA PRO A 7 5.88 -1.16 16.17
C PRO A 7 4.40 -1.49 16.40
N LYS A 8 3.55 -0.46 16.40
CA LYS A 8 2.09 -0.59 16.43
C LYS A 8 1.54 -0.23 15.07
N LEU A 9 0.61 -1.02 14.56
CA LEU A 9 -0.03 -0.77 13.28
C LEU A 9 -1.41 -0.15 13.46
N LYS A 10 -1.72 0.83 12.61
CA LYS A 10 -3.05 1.45 12.53
C LYS A 10 -3.44 1.56 11.07
N ILE A 11 -4.58 1.01 10.69
CA ILE A 11 -5.14 1.24 9.37
C ILE A 11 -5.83 2.59 9.41
N ILE A 12 -5.20 3.57 8.79
CA ILE A 12 -5.71 4.94 8.71
C ILE A 12 -6.92 4.98 7.78
N LYS A 13 -6.82 4.27 6.65
CA LYS A 13 -7.89 4.16 5.67
C LYS A 13 -7.84 2.77 5.05
N THR A 14 -8.97 2.10 5.03
CA THR A 14 -9.12 0.85 4.28
C THR A 14 -9.42 1.18 2.82
N GLY A 15 -8.66 0.58 1.93
CA GLY A 15 -8.89 0.68 0.50
C GLY A 15 -10.08 -0.15 0.04
N SER A 16 -10.52 0.08 -1.18
CA SER A 16 -11.57 -0.70 -1.84
C SER A 16 -11.24 -0.90 -3.32
N LEU A 17 -11.61 -2.05 -3.87
CA LEU A 17 -11.69 -2.25 -5.31
C LEU A 17 -13.14 -2.03 -5.73
N CYS A 18 -13.39 -0.98 -6.51
CA CYS A 18 -14.72 -0.73 -7.07
C CYS A 18 -15.12 -1.74 -8.16
N CYS A 19 -14.17 -2.53 -8.65
CA CYS A 19 -14.39 -3.55 -9.66
C CYS A 19 -14.14 -4.91 -9.04
N GLU A 20 -15.10 -5.43 -8.28
CA GLU A 20 -15.05 -6.82 -7.87
C GLU A 20 -15.24 -7.74 -9.08
N ALA A 21 -14.74 -8.97 -8.95
CA ALA A 21 -14.58 -9.95 -10.05
C ALA A 21 -15.85 -10.23 -10.87
N SER A 22 -17.05 -9.98 -10.33
CA SER A 22 -18.33 -10.11 -11.05
C SER A 22 -18.49 -9.07 -12.16
N GLU A 23 -17.74 -7.99 -12.14
CA GLU A 23 -17.80 -6.90 -13.11
C GLU A 23 -16.65 -6.89 -14.11
N MET A 24 -15.82 -7.93 -14.11
CA MET A 24 -14.74 -8.15 -15.08
C MET A 24 -15.24 -8.36 -16.52
N ALA A 25 -16.44 -7.89 -16.82
CA ALA A 25 -17.12 -8.11 -18.10
C ALA A 25 -16.33 -7.63 -19.33
N SER A 26 -15.40 -6.72 -19.18
CA SER A 26 -14.40 -6.43 -20.21
C SER A 26 -13.25 -5.59 -19.67
N ILE A 27 -12.03 -5.85 -20.13
CA ILE A 27 -10.84 -5.01 -19.97
C ILE A 27 -11.14 -3.55 -20.35
N PHE A 28 -11.97 -3.36 -21.37
CA PHE A 28 -12.41 -2.05 -21.85
C PHE A 28 -13.21 -1.26 -20.79
N ASN A 29 -14.14 -1.91 -20.10
CA ASN A 29 -14.89 -1.23 -19.01
C ASN A 29 -13.99 -0.85 -17.84
N GLN A 30 -12.96 -1.62 -17.56
CA GLN A 30 -12.00 -1.30 -16.51
C GLN A 30 -11.11 -0.13 -16.91
N GLN A 31 -10.62 -0.11 -18.15
CA GLN A 31 -9.82 1.02 -18.64
C GLN A 31 -10.62 2.33 -18.58
N ILE A 32 -11.88 2.32 -19.03
CA ILE A 32 -12.75 3.50 -18.93
C ILE A 32 -12.96 3.93 -17.47
N LYS A 33 -13.21 3.01 -16.57
CA LYS A 33 -13.34 3.32 -15.14
C LYS A 33 -12.06 3.96 -14.61
N PHE A 34 -10.92 3.43 -14.97
CA PHE A 34 -9.61 3.97 -14.60
C PHE A 34 -9.38 5.37 -15.18
N ASP A 35 -9.65 5.57 -16.46
CA ASP A 35 -9.50 6.87 -17.15
C ASP A 35 -10.46 7.91 -16.61
N LEU A 36 -11.67 7.50 -16.19
CA LEU A 36 -12.65 8.36 -15.54
C LEU A 36 -12.40 8.53 -14.03
N GLY A 37 -11.38 7.88 -13.46
CA GLY A 37 -11.10 7.93 -12.04
C GLY A 37 -12.12 7.16 -11.18
N ILE A 38 -12.81 6.17 -11.76
CA ILE A 38 -13.71 5.24 -11.08
C ILE A 38 -12.91 3.98 -10.74
N GLY A 39 -11.99 4.09 -9.86
CA GLY A 39 -11.29 2.98 -9.27
C GLY A 39 -11.41 3.08 -7.75
N GLY A 40 -11.22 2.02 -7.06
CA GLY A 40 -11.15 2.09 -5.60
C GLY A 40 -10.01 2.98 -5.13
N GLY A 41 -9.95 3.19 -3.85
CA GLY A 41 -8.82 3.85 -3.22
C GLY A 41 -7.89 2.86 -2.57
N SER A 42 -6.62 3.22 -2.42
CA SER A 42 -5.65 2.38 -1.72
C SER A 42 -5.85 2.38 -0.20
N THR A 43 -5.35 1.34 0.44
CA THR A 43 -5.20 1.27 1.89
C THR A 43 -4.02 2.14 2.32
N ALA A 44 -4.23 2.96 3.35
CA ALA A 44 -3.16 3.71 4.00
C ALA A 44 -2.92 3.17 5.40
N THR A 45 -1.69 2.73 5.68
CA THR A 45 -1.32 2.09 6.95
C THR A 45 -0.26 2.90 7.67
N LEU A 46 -0.50 3.22 8.94
CA LEU A 46 0.49 3.85 9.81
C LEU A 46 1.23 2.80 10.63
N ILE A 47 2.55 2.88 10.62
CA ILE A 47 3.45 2.20 11.53
C ILE A 47 3.89 3.21 12.58
N ASP A 48 3.42 3.05 13.82
CA ASP A 48 3.77 3.90 14.96
C ASP A 48 4.91 3.21 15.74
N ALA A 49 6.13 3.55 15.40
CA ALA A 49 7.38 3.07 15.97
C ALA A 49 8.14 4.24 16.63
N GLU A 50 9.50 4.18 16.73
CA GLU A 50 10.29 5.35 17.12
C GLU A 50 10.07 6.54 16.17
N ARG A 51 9.67 6.27 14.94
CA ARG A 51 9.18 7.22 13.92
C ARG A 51 7.84 6.77 13.41
N ARG A 52 6.99 7.72 13.04
CA ARG A 52 5.72 7.45 12.37
C ARG A 52 5.94 7.32 10.88
N ILE A 53 5.69 6.12 10.36
CA ILE A 53 5.82 5.81 8.93
C ILE A 53 4.42 5.55 8.38
N LEU A 54 3.99 6.37 7.43
CA LEU A 54 2.77 6.11 6.66
C LEU A 54 3.15 5.34 5.39
N VAL A 55 2.52 4.19 5.17
CA VAL A 55 2.66 3.41 3.93
C VAL A 55 1.46 3.68 3.06
N ASP A 56 1.71 4.25 1.90
CA ASP A 56 0.75 4.78 0.94
C ASP A 56 -0.15 5.89 1.51
N THR A 57 -0.86 6.62 0.64
CA THR A 57 -1.56 7.83 1.04
C THR A 57 -3.08 7.77 0.89
N GLY A 58 -3.63 6.65 0.43
CA GLY A 58 -5.06 6.37 0.48
C GLY A 58 -5.93 7.27 -0.38
N PHE A 59 -5.50 7.64 -1.59
CA PHE A 59 -6.31 8.42 -2.51
C PHE A 59 -7.45 7.57 -3.11
N ASP A 60 -8.64 8.15 -3.29
CA ASP A 60 -9.82 7.50 -3.85
C ASP A 60 -10.23 8.09 -5.19
N TYR A 61 -10.57 7.23 -6.14
CA TYR A 61 -11.14 7.59 -7.43
C TYR A 61 -12.68 7.64 -7.45
N GLU A 62 -13.36 7.29 -6.38
CA GLU A 62 -14.83 7.16 -6.31
C GLU A 62 -15.61 8.45 -6.58
N CYS A 63 -14.94 9.56 -6.80
CA CYS A 63 -15.57 10.85 -6.98
C CYS A 63 -15.42 11.34 -8.40
N LEU A 64 -16.47 11.20 -9.17
CA LEU A 64 -16.57 11.60 -10.58
C LEU A 64 -16.44 13.11 -10.85
N ASN A 65 -16.52 13.96 -9.84
CA ASN A 65 -16.34 15.40 -10.02
C ASN A 65 -14.86 15.76 -9.90
N THR A 66 -14.17 15.85 -11.02
CA THR A 66 -12.74 16.05 -11.15
C THR A 66 -12.20 17.32 -10.51
N SER A 67 -12.99 18.39 -10.41
CA SER A 67 -12.54 19.67 -9.83
C SER A 67 -12.30 19.60 -8.32
N ASP A 68 -13.01 18.73 -7.62
CA ASP A 68 -12.95 18.62 -6.15
C ASP A 68 -12.30 17.33 -5.63
N ILE A 69 -11.96 16.37 -6.51
CA ILE A 69 -11.45 15.07 -6.10
C ILE A 69 -10.18 15.19 -5.22
N ASN A 70 -9.25 16.06 -5.61
CA ASN A 70 -8.02 16.26 -4.83
C ASN A 70 -8.31 16.87 -3.46
N LYS A 71 -9.16 17.90 -3.40
CA LYS A 71 -9.56 18.54 -2.13
C LYS A 71 -10.28 17.57 -1.21
N ARG A 72 -11.16 16.75 -1.76
CA ARG A 72 -11.90 15.74 -1.00
C ARG A 72 -10.96 14.68 -0.44
N ASN A 73 -10.05 14.15 -1.26
CA ASN A 73 -9.06 13.17 -0.83
C ASN A 73 -8.16 13.70 0.29
N LYS A 74 -7.64 14.92 0.16
CA LYS A 74 -6.87 15.57 1.21
C LYS A 74 -7.65 15.70 2.52
N ARG A 75 -8.91 16.14 2.45
CA ARG A 75 -9.78 16.21 3.64
C ARG A 75 -10.01 14.85 4.27
N ASN A 76 -10.23 13.81 3.44
CA ASN A 76 -10.50 12.46 3.91
C ASN A 76 -9.29 11.87 4.66
N ILE A 77 -8.09 11.96 4.10
CA ILE A 77 -6.89 11.41 4.77
C ILE A 77 -6.54 12.22 6.04
N VAL A 78 -6.70 13.53 6.04
CA VAL A 78 -6.50 14.37 7.24
C VAL A 78 -7.52 14.02 8.32
N ARG A 79 -8.79 13.83 7.95
CA ARG A 79 -9.83 13.41 8.90
C ARG A 79 -9.52 12.01 9.48
N ALA A 80 -9.17 11.07 8.62
CA ALA A 80 -8.84 9.70 9.04
C ALA A 80 -7.65 9.67 10.03
N LEU A 81 -6.61 10.48 9.80
CA LEU A 81 -5.51 10.64 10.75
C LEU A 81 -5.99 11.26 12.08
N ARG A 82 -6.84 12.30 12.01
CA ARG A 82 -7.40 12.96 13.20
C ARG A 82 -8.22 12.02 14.07
N ASP A 83 -8.95 11.07 13.48
CA ASP A 83 -9.71 10.05 14.22
C ASP A 83 -8.79 9.16 15.08
N TRP A 84 -7.49 9.10 14.77
CA TRP A 84 -6.43 8.50 15.58
C TRP A 84 -5.66 9.49 16.47
N GLY A 85 -6.10 10.77 16.52
CA GLY A 85 -5.40 11.82 17.25
C GLY A 85 -4.05 12.21 16.65
N ILE A 86 -3.90 12.10 15.34
CA ILE A 86 -2.64 12.33 14.61
C ILE A 86 -2.86 13.42 13.57
N THR A 87 -1.87 14.31 13.41
CA THR A 87 -1.85 15.31 12.34
C THR A 87 -0.87 14.91 11.24
N PRO A 88 -1.02 15.40 10.01
CA PRO A 88 -0.07 15.13 8.93
C PRO A 88 1.36 15.54 9.25
N GLU A 89 1.54 16.60 10.03
CA GLU A 89 2.85 17.12 10.46
C GLU A 89 3.60 16.20 11.42
N GLU A 90 2.90 15.24 12.02
CA GLU A 90 3.47 14.23 12.94
C GLU A 90 3.90 12.95 12.20
N ILE A 91 3.71 12.88 10.88
CA ILE A 91 4.23 11.80 10.04
C ILE A 91 5.68 12.12 9.67
N ASP A 92 6.61 11.30 10.15
CA ASP A 92 8.04 11.48 9.93
C ASP A 92 8.48 10.97 8.54
N THR A 93 7.80 9.94 8.04
CA THR A 93 8.14 9.28 6.79
C THR A 93 6.89 8.82 6.06
N VAL A 94 6.85 9.02 4.75
CA VAL A 94 5.86 8.38 3.86
C VAL A 94 6.62 7.40 2.97
N PHE A 95 6.22 6.15 2.99
CA PHE A 95 6.71 5.11 2.08
C PHE A 95 5.67 4.86 1.00
N ILE A 96 6.07 4.91 -0.26
CA ILE A 96 5.21 4.59 -1.41
C ILE A 96 5.59 3.23 -1.98
N THR A 97 4.62 2.32 -2.01
CA THR A 97 4.82 0.95 -2.48
C THR A 97 5.10 0.88 -3.97
N HIS A 98 4.37 1.66 -4.76
CA HIS A 98 4.52 1.80 -6.21
C HIS A 98 3.86 3.10 -6.70
N TRP A 99 4.03 3.45 -8.00
CA TRP A 99 3.63 4.77 -8.49
C TRP A 99 2.28 4.76 -9.20
N HIS A 100 1.21 4.30 -8.51
CA HIS A 100 -0.16 4.51 -8.94
C HIS A 100 -0.82 5.59 -8.08
N ARG A 101 -1.65 6.41 -8.73
CA ARG A 101 -2.16 7.64 -8.13
C ARG A 101 -2.93 7.42 -6.82
N ASP A 102 -3.66 6.34 -6.69
CA ASP A 102 -4.38 5.99 -5.46
C ASP A 102 -3.42 5.74 -4.29
N HIS A 103 -2.18 5.31 -4.53
CA HIS A 103 -1.15 5.14 -3.51
C HIS A 103 -0.41 6.43 -3.17
N PHE A 104 -0.07 7.28 -4.15
CA PHE A 104 0.69 8.51 -3.89
C PHE A 104 -0.12 9.82 -3.94
N GLY A 105 -1.38 9.80 -4.36
CA GLY A 105 -2.14 11.01 -4.74
C GLY A 105 -2.36 12.05 -3.65
N ASN A 106 -2.13 11.71 -2.38
CA ASN A 106 -2.20 12.64 -1.25
C ASN A 106 -0.83 13.03 -0.68
N LEU A 107 0.29 12.79 -1.38
CA LEU A 107 1.64 13.09 -0.88
C LEU A 107 1.81 14.54 -0.44
N ASP A 108 1.21 15.48 -1.13
CA ASP A 108 1.30 16.91 -0.81
C ASP A 108 0.66 17.33 0.52
N VAL A 109 -0.06 16.42 1.18
CA VAL A 109 -0.54 16.59 2.56
C VAL A 109 0.61 16.45 3.57
N PHE A 110 1.64 15.66 3.27
CA PHE A 110 2.71 15.25 4.19
C PHE A 110 4.03 16.01 3.96
N LYS A 111 3.97 17.32 3.78
CA LYS A 111 5.11 18.16 3.36
C LYS A 111 6.34 18.13 4.27
N LYS A 112 6.17 17.72 5.55
CA LYS A 112 7.27 17.63 6.52
C LYS A 112 7.90 16.24 6.56
N ALA A 113 7.24 15.26 5.94
CA ALA A 113 7.72 13.89 5.93
C ALA A 113 8.88 13.70 4.97
N ARG A 114 9.74 12.76 5.29
CA ARG A 114 10.71 12.19 4.39
C ARG A 114 10.00 11.19 3.46
N TYR A 115 10.26 11.22 2.18
CA TYR A 115 9.66 10.30 1.22
C TYR A 115 10.60 9.15 0.89
N LEU A 116 10.10 7.92 0.98
CA LEU A 116 10.81 6.70 0.63
C LEU A 116 10.05 5.92 -0.44
N ALA A 117 10.80 5.30 -1.33
CA ALA A 117 10.31 4.31 -2.27
C ALA A 117 11.45 3.36 -2.67
N SER A 118 11.17 2.30 -3.43
CA SER A 118 12.24 1.46 -3.95
C SER A 118 13.22 2.26 -4.82
N LYS A 119 14.50 1.90 -4.81
CA LYS A 119 15.50 2.55 -5.69
C LYS A 119 15.12 2.47 -7.17
N GLY A 120 14.49 1.35 -7.57
CA GLY A 120 14.00 1.17 -8.93
C GLY A 120 12.96 2.22 -9.29
N LEU A 121 11.97 2.43 -8.42
CA LEU A 121 10.92 3.41 -8.61
C LEU A 121 11.46 4.83 -8.68
N VAL A 122 12.30 5.22 -7.71
CA VAL A 122 12.91 6.56 -7.67
C VAL A 122 13.67 6.85 -8.96
N LYS A 123 14.45 5.88 -9.45
CA LYS A 123 15.21 6.01 -10.71
C LYS A 123 14.30 6.08 -11.94
N ARG A 124 13.29 5.20 -12.03
CA ARG A 124 12.41 5.09 -13.21
C ARG A 124 11.57 6.35 -13.43
N ILE A 125 11.03 6.91 -12.35
CA ILE A 125 10.13 8.07 -12.41
C ILE A 125 10.90 9.38 -12.28
N GLY A 126 12.16 9.38 -11.78
CA GLY A 126 12.92 10.60 -11.52
C GLY A 126 12.31 11.40 -10.35
N LEU A 127 12.03 10.75 -9.23
CA LEU A 127 11.35 11.35 -8.09
C LEU A 127 12.32 12.22 -7.27
N ASP A 128 12.31 13.51 -7.53
CA ASP A 128 13.05 14.47 -6.72
C ASP A 128 12.52 14.52 -5.29
N GLY A 129 13.42 14.54 -4.31
CA GLY A 129 13.08 14.54 -2.89
C GLY A 129 12.74 13.16 -2.29
N PHE A 130 12.73 12.09 -3.08
CA PHE A 130 12.62 10.72 -2.58
C PHE A 130 13.97 10.10 -2.29
N GLN A 131 14.07 9.42 -1.17
CA GLN A 131 15.19 8.53 -0.86
C GLN A 131 14.85 7.11 -1.33
N GLY A 132 15.68 6.56 -2.22
CA GLY A 132 15.56 5.18 -2.69
C GLY A 132 16.06 4.18 -1.66
N VAL A 133 15.26 3.12 -1.40
CA VAL A 133 15.61 2.00 -0.53
C VAL A 133 15.73 0.70 -1.30
N SER A 134 16.54 -0.21 -0.77
CA SER A 134 16.82 -1.52 -1.35
C SER A 134 16.02 -2.63 -0.66
N ASN A 135 16.05 -3.82 -1.26
CA ASN A 135 15.53 -5.01 -0.61
C ASN A 135 16.26 -5.26 0.72
N GLU A 136 15.51 -5.66 1.75
CA GLU A 136 15.98 -5.95 3.10
C GLU A 136 16.46 -4.71 3.90
N ASP A 137 16.38 -3.49 3.35
CA ASP A 137 16.70 -2.28 4.12
C ASP A 137 15.74 -2.12 5.30
N LYS A 138 16.30 -1.88 6.48
CA LYS A 138 15.55 -1.50 7.68
C LYS A 138 15.29 0.01 7.65
N ILE A 139 14.03 0.40 7.71
CA ILE A 139 13.62 1.82 7.74
C ILE A 139 13.24 2.30 9.15
N ALA A 140 13.00 1.37 10.05
CA ALA A 140 12.88 1.55 11.49
C ALA A 140 13.13 0.20 12.19
N GLU A 141 13.23 0.19 13.53
CA GLU A 141 13.34 -1.07 14.27
C GLU A 141 12.09 -1.93 14.05
N GLY A 142 12.29 -3.20 13.68
CA GLY A 142 11.20 -4.12 13.32
C GLY A 142 10.46 -3.79 12.02
N VAL A 143 10.98 -2.88 11.17
CA VAL A 143 10.35 -2.47 9.93
C VAL A 143 11.32 -2.62 8.76
N LYS A 144 11.00 -3.52 7.83
CA LYS A 144 11.87 -3.91 6.73
C LYS A 144 11.18 -3.80 5.36
N VAL A 145 11.93 -3.33 4.37
CA VAL A 145 11.49 -3.27 2.97
C VAL A 145 11.71 -4.62 2.28
N VAL A 146 10.74 -5.05 1.49
CA VAL A 146 10.83 -6.24 0.64
C VAL A 146 10.42 -5.85 -0.78
N LEU A 147 11.31 -6.05 -1.76
CA LEU A 147 10.94 -5.86 -3.16
C LEU A 147 9.98 -6.96 -3.59
N THR A 148 8.87 -6.55 -4.17
CA THR A 148 7.76 -7.42 -4.59
C THR A 148 7.30 -7.06 -6.01
N PRO A 149 8.19 -7.23 -7.03
CA PRO A 149 7.85 -6.95 -8.41
C PRO A 149 6.71 -7.84 -8.91
N GLY A 150 5.99 -7.37 -9.91
CA GLY A 150 4.88 -8.09 -10.54
C GLY A 150 3.77 -7.16 -10.96
N HIS A 151 3.09 -6.53 -10.02
CA HIS A 151 2.11 -5.47 -10.31
C HIS A 151 2.77 -4.29 -11.03
N THR A 152 3.95 -3.86 -10.59
CA THR A 152 4.89 -3.04 -11.34
C THR A 152 6.31 -3.62 -11.20
N THR A 153 7.24 -3.19 -12.05
CA THR A 153 8.63 -3.67 -12.04
C THR A 153 9.35 -3.36 -10.72
N ASP A 154 9.03 -2.25 -10.10
CA ASP A 154 9.76 -1.66 -8.97
C ASP A 154 8.92 -1.59 -7.69
N HIS A 155 7.85 -2.38 -7.65
CA HIS A 155 6.98 -2.49 -6.48
C HIS A 155 7.75 -2.97 -5.24
N ALA A 156 7.42 -2.40 -4.08
CA ALA A 156 7.97 -2.81 -2.79
C ALA A 156 6.90 -2.84 -1.71
N SER A 157 6.99 -3.83 -0.83
CA SER A 157 6.15 -4.02 0.34
C SER A 157 6.95 -3.79 1.62
N ILE A 158 6.26 -3.68 2.75
CA ILE A 158 6.87 -3.53 4.07
C ILE A 158 6.52 -4.73 4.95
N ILE A 159 7.51 -5.30 5.63
CA ILE A 159 7.31 -6.29 6.68
C ILE A 159 7.50 -5.60 8.04
N VAL A 160 6.56 -5.82 8.94
CA VAL A 160 6.56 -5.23 10.29
C VAL A 160 6.52 -6.35 11.33
N ASP A 161 7.53 -6.41 12.19
CA ASP A 161 7.52 -7.23 13.40
C ASP A 161 6.79 -6.46 14.50
N CYS A 162 5.60 -6.88 14.89
CA CYS A 162 4.74 -6.16 15.83
C CYS A 162 4.10 -7.10 16.86
N ILE A 163 3.37 -6.50 17.81
CA ILE A 163 2.52 -7.23 18.76
C ILE A 163 1.07 -6.84 18.50
N ILE A 164 0.23 -7.84 18.25
CA ILE A 164 -1.22 -7.68 18.09
C ILE A 164 -1.90 -8.37 19.27
N GLY A 165 -2.58 -7.58 20.11
CA GLY A 165 -3.00 -8.07 21.41
C GLY A 165 -1.77 -8.44 22.26
N ASN A 166 -1.61 -9.70 22.60
CA ASN A 166 -0.46 -10.24 23.36
C ASN A 166 0.40 -11.20 22.53
N VAL A 167 0.19 -11.25 21.22
CA VAL A 167 0.87 -12.20 20.33
C VAL A 167 1.85 -11.47 19.42
N LYS A 168 3.08 -11.98 19.35
CA LYS A 168 4.04 -11.53 18.33
C LYS A 168 3.52 -11.95 16.95
N ALA A 169 3.46 -11.01 16.04
CA ALA A 169 3.01 -11.24 14.68
C ALA A 169 3.91 -10.49 13.68
N ARG A 170 4.05 -11.07 12.51
CA ARG A 170 4.69 -10.44 11.37
C ARG A 170 3.64 -10.04 10.37
N VAL A 171 3.57 -8.76 10.04
CA VAL A 171 2.55 -8.20 9.15
C VAL A 171 3.21 -7.69 7.88
N ALA A 172 2.72 -8.14 6.73
CA ALA A 172 3.09 -7.58 5.44
C ALA A 172 2.09 -6.47 5.07
N ILE A 173 2.58 -5.25 4.86
CA ILE A 173 1.85 -4.19 4.18
C ILE A 173 2.20 -4.35 2.70
N ALA A 174 1.34 -5.03 1.99
CA ALA A 174 1.66 -5.61 0.69
C ALA A 174 1.58 -4.61 -0.47
N GLY A 175 0.83 -3.50 -0.33
CA GLY A 175 0.45 -2.74 -1.51
C GLY A 175 -0.23 -3.65 -2.53
N ASP A 176 -0.07 -3.37 -3.81
CA ASP A 176 -0.71 -4.13 -4.88
C ASP A 176 0.07 -5.38 -5.33
N ALA A 177 1.14 -5.75 -4.62
CA ALA A 177 1.66 -7.12 -4.71
C ALA A 177 0.58 -8.13 -4.29
N VAL A 178 -0.33 -7.72 -3.38
CA VAL A 178 -1.57 -8.40 -3.05
C VAL A 178 -2.70 -7.37 -3.13
N VAL A 179 -3.37 -7.32 -4.26
CA VAL A 179 -4.38 -6.29 -4.53
C VAL A 179 -5.53 -6.36 -3.53
N SER A 180 -6.11 -7.55 -3.31
CA SER A 180 -7.18 -7.75 -2.32
C SER A 180 -7.24 -9.19 -1.82
N HIS A 181 -8.00 -9.42 -0.74
CA HIS A 181 -8.23 -10.76 -0.20
C HIS A 181 -8.93 -11.68 -1.22
N SER A 182 -9.89 -11.18 -2.01
CA SER A 182 -10.58 -11.98 -3.02
C SER A 182 -9.63 -12.44 -4.14
N TYR A 183 -8.75 -11.57 -4.62
CA TYR A 183 -7.70 -11.93 -5.59
C TYR A 183 -6.73 -12.95 -4.99
N PHE A 184 -6.31 -12.75 -3.75
CA PHE A 184 -5.45 -13.70 -3.06
C PHE A 184 -6.09 -15.09 -2.93
N GLN A 185 -7.36 -15.18 -2.54
CA GLN A 185 -8.06 -16.45 -2.37
C GLN A 185 -8.32 -17.18 -3.70
N SER A 186 -8.64 -16.44 -4.76
CA SER A 186 -8.89 -17.02 -6.09
C SER A 186 -7.62 -17.40 -6.83
N GLY A 187 -6.45 -16.96 -6.39
CA GLY A 187 -5.18 -17.12 -7.11
C GLY A 187 -5.08 -16.28 -8.38
N GLN A 188 -6.00 -15.36 -8.58
CA GLN A 188 -5.97 -14.43 -9.71
C GLN A 188 -4.92 -13.35 -9.48
N ILE A 189 -4.28 -12.93 -10.58
CA ILE A 189 -3.33 -11.82 -10.59
C ILE A 189 -3.98 -10.64 -11.31
N TRP A 190 -3.93 -9.46 -10.69
CA TRP A 190 -4.37 -8.23 -11.32
C TRP A 190 -3.41 -7.82 -12.43
N GLN A 191 -3.89 -7.71 -13.67
CA GLN A 191 -3.10 -7.46 -14.88
C GLN A 191 -3.57 -6.24 -15.67
N TYR A 192 -4.44 -5.41 -15.08
CA TYR A 192 -5.18 -4.40 -15.83
C TYR A 192 -4.55 -3.00 -15.80
N ASN A 193 -3.40 -2.84 -15.17
CA ASN A 193 -2.62 -1.61 -15.23
C ASN A 193 -1.64 -1.63 -16.41
N ALA A 194 -1.41 -0.47 -17.03
CA ALA A 194 -0.61 -0.35 -18.25
C ALA A 194 0.88 -0.71 -18.03
N ASP A 195 1.39 -0.60 -16.82
CA ASP A 195 2.77 -0.91 -16.42
C ASP A 195 2.88 -2.24 -15.66
N PHE A 196 1.90 -3.13 -15.86
CA PHE A 196 1.97 -4.49 -15.32
C PHE A 196 3.23 -5.21 -15.83
N TYR A 197 3.98 -5.82 -14.90
CA TYR A 197 5.28 -6.37 -15.23
C TYR A 197 5.23 -7.84 -15.64
N SER A 198 4.79 -8.74 -14.74
CA SER A 198 4.81 -10.19 -15.01
C SER A 198 3.94 -10.95 -14.00
N ILE A 199 3.22 -11.95 -14.51
CA ILE A 199 2.43 -12.88 -13.69
C ILE A 199 3.35 -13.72 -12.80
N GLU A 200 4.46 -14.21 -13.36
CA GLU A 200 5.42 -15.05 -12.65
C GLU A 200 6.03 -14.29 -11.48
N ALA A 201 6.52 -13.06 -11.73
CA ALA A 201 7.07 -12.21 -10.68
C ALA A 201 6.03 -11.87 -9.60
N ALA A 202 4.78 -11.62 -9.99
CA ALA A 202 3.69 -11.37 -9.05
C ALA A 202 3.42 -12.58 -8.15
N ARG A 203 3.38 -13.79 -8.72
CA ARG A 203 3.23 -15.03 -7.96
C ARG A 203 4.38 -15.27 -6.99
N GLU A 204 5.61 -15.11 -7.44
CA GLU A 204 6.80 -15.21 -6.58
C GLU A 204 6.77 -14.20 -5.42
N SER A 205 6.35 -12.97 -5.71
CA SER A 205 6.19 -11.93 -4.70
C SER A 205 5.11 -12.28 -3.66
N ILE A 206 3.96 -12.81 -4.09
CA ILE A 206 2.91 -13.30 -3.18
C ILE A 206 3.43 -14.44 -2.30
N LEU A 207 4.09 -15.45 -2.89
CA LEU A 207 4.66 -16.57 -2.16
C LEU A 207 5.70 -16.11 -1.12
N ARG A 208 6.53 -15.14 -1.51
CA ARG A 208 7.50 -14.53 -0.61
C ARG A 208 6.81 -13.83 0.57
N LEU A 209 5.77 -13.03 0.32
CA LEU A 209 5.02 -12.37 1.39
C LEU A 209 4.35 -13.37 2.34
N ILE A 210 3.76 -14.45 1.82
CA ILE A 210 3.19 -15.54 2.62
C ILE A 210 4.26 -16.18 3.52
N SER A 211 5.48 -16.39 3.02
CA SER A 211 6.56 -16.99 3.80
C SER A 211 7.12 -16.08 4.88
N LEU A 212 6.96 -14.77 4.72
CA LEU A 212 7.52 -13.74 5.59
C LEU A 212 6.53 -13.19 6.60
N SER A 213 5.23 -13.49 6.50
CA SER A 213 4.22 -12.84 7.34
C SER A 213 3.10 -13.77 7.79
N ASP A 214 2.47 -13.44 8.91
CA ASP A 214 1.30 -14.10 9.47
C ASP A 214 0.01 -13.42 9.00
N ILE A 215 0.09 -12.12 8.68
CA ILE A 215 -1.02 -11.28 8.26
C ILE A 215 -0.59 -10.45 7.06
N ILE A 216 -1.48 -10.30 6.08
CA ILE A 216 -1.33 -9.39 4.94
C ILE A 216 -2.33 -8.24 5.05
N ILE A 217 -1.84 -7.02 4.90
CA ILE A 217 -2.62 -5.82 4.62
C ILE A 217 -2.52 -5.58 3.11
N PRO A 218 -3.60 -5.82 2.33
CA PRO A 218 -3.57 -5.67 0.88
C PRO A 218 -3.62 -4.20 0.47
N GLY A 219 -3.32 -3.92 -0.79
CA GLY A 219 -3.46 -2.58 -1.37
C GLY A 219 -4.90 -2.07 -1.31
N HIS A 220 -5.87 -2.99 -1.45
CA HIS A 220 -7.30 -2.68 -1.45
C HIS A 220 -8.07 -3.67 -0.57
N GLY A 221 -8.59 -3.22 0.56
CA GLY A 221 -9.40 -4.04 1.44
C GLY A 221 -8.86 -4.22 2.85
N VAL A 222 -9.46 -5.15 3.58
CA VAL A 222 -9.15 -5.41 4.98
C VAL A 222 -7.99 -6.39 5.14
N PRO A 223 -7.25 -6.34 6.26
CA PRO A 223 -6.23 -7.32 6.59
C PRO A 223 -6.80 -8.74 6.70
N PHE A 224 -5.97 -9.72 6.41
CA PHE A 224 -6.31 -11.13 6.54
C PHE A 224 -5.10 -11.98 6.91
N PHE A 225 -5.35 -13.17 7.48
CA PHE A 225 -4.30 -14.12 7.83
C PHE A 225 -3.78 -14.86 6.60
N THR A 226 -2.47 -15.14 6.57
CA THR A 226 -1.79 -15.90 5.51
C THR A 226 -2.04 -17.41 5.67
N PHE A 227 -3.28 -17.85 5.51
CA PHE A 227 -3.52 -19.29 5.35
C PHE A 227 -3.11 -19.70 3.93
N LYS A 228 -2.52 -20.92 3.80
CA LYS A 228 -2.20 -21.44 2.46
C LYS A 228 -3.47 -21.49 1.62
N PRO A 229 -3.57 -20.71 0.55
CA PRO A 229 -4.74 -20.76 -0.31
C PRO A 229 -4.78 -22.09 -1.07
N LYS A 230 -5.98 -22.51 -1.51
CA LYS A 230 -6.20 -23.82 -2.18
C LYS A 230 -5.43 -24.00 -3.50
N TRP A 231 -4.93 -22.92 -4.10
CA TRP A 231 -4.16 -22.95 -5.35
C TRP A 231 -2.65 -23.15 -5.15
N MET A 232 -2.16 -23.19 -3.94
CA MET A 232 -0.81 -23.61 -3.56
C MET A 232 -0.80 -25.12 -3.31
#